data_b10e7185ae0d391e955b1a733de86067
#
_entry.id   b10e7185ae0d391e955b1a733de86067
#
_cell.length_a   1.000
_cell.length_b   1.000
_cell.length_c   1.000
_cell.angle_alpha   90.00
_cell.angle_beta   90.00
_cell.angle_gamma   90.00
#
_symmetry.space_group_name_H-M   'P 1'
#
loop_
_entity.id
_entity.type
_entity.pdbx_description
1 polymer ?
#
loop_
_entity_poly.entity_id
_entity_poly.type
_entity_poly.pdbx_seq_one_letter_code
_entity_poly.pdbx_strand_id
1 'polypeptide(L)'
;MLYCTSCGKEIEEGARYCPHCGTPVDGPAPELKVEEMNVPYPDTASARLEIVIRSAGRVNVSGGAKDSFIEGTIEYDAPQLTPIVEAHGDRIRLVQPERFWDNIRTNPLNKWDLRLGDGKPFSMDVKCGVSMGRWDLGGLPITSLQLEAGVSNNVVTFESSNPESLEGLRLSAGAGDVEVKGLLNSNFHRMKVEGGVGAVKLDFTGKELDRDAIVEIGGGVGSYRIAVGEAVPARVRVEGLASVSAIGGFRKMHRGGFRLGGEYTNEAYEGSQGPTLEIDISMGVGSVTLDTR
;
A
#
# COMPACT_ATOMS: atom_id res chain seq x y z
N MET A 1 5.77 -23.15 -43.01
CA MET A 1 4.43 -22.83 -42.46
C MET A 1 4.38 -23.31 -41.02
N LEU A 2 4.19 -22.42 -40.10
CA LEU A 2 4.04 -22.72 -38.67
C LEU A 2 2.56 -22.74 -38.32
N TYR A 3 2.15 -23.70 -37.47
CA TYR A 3 0.76 -23.81 -36.99
C TYR A 3 0.71 -23.63 -35.48
N CYS A 4 -0.31 -22.96 -35.00
CA CYS A 4 -0.53 -22.79 -33.56
C CYS A 4 -0.80 -24.13 -32.87
N THR A 5 0.01 -24.48 -31.88
CA THR A 5 -0.13 -25.70 -31.10
C THR A 5 -1.43 -25.75 -30.29
N SER A 6 -2.05 -24.59 -30.02
CA SER A 6 -3.29 -24.48 -29.24
C SER A 6 -4.55 -24.48 -30.09
N CYS A 7 -4.61 -23.80 -31.25
CA CYS A 7 -5.83 -23.70 -32.05
C CYS A 7 -5.69 -24.28 -33.48
N GLY A 8 -4.51 -24.79 -33.86
CA GLY A 8 -4.25 -25.43 -35.13
C GLY A 8 -4.25 -24.51 -36.36
N LYS A 9 -4.40 -23.19 -36.18
CA LYS A 9 -4.39 -22.24 -37.30
C LYS A 9 -2.99 -21.85 -37.70
N GLU A 10 -2.81 -21.48 -38.96
CA GLU A 10 -1.53 -21.06 -39.54
C GLU A 10 -1.05 -19.74 -38.90
N ILE A 11 0.27 -19.64 -38.67
CA ILE A 11 0.94 -18.51 -38.06
C ILE A 11 2.05 -18.06 -38.96
N GLU A 12 2.22 -16.76 -39.12
CA GLU A 12 3.35 -16.17 -39.85
C GLU A 12 4.67 -16.47 -39.15
N GLU A 13 5.69 -16.73 -39.94
CA GLU A 13 7.04 -16.98 -39.42
C GLU A 13 7.58 -15.73 -38.68
N GLY A 14 7.95 -15.89 -37.41
CA GLY A 14 8.34 -14.80 -36.54
C GLY A 14 7.20 -14.16 -35.73
N ALA A 15 5.94 -14.62 -35.88
CA ALA A 15 4.85 -14.20 -35.01
C ALA A 15 5.06 -14.65 -33.56
N ARG A 16 5.03 -13.74 -32.62
CA ARG A 16 5.19 -14.04 -31.17
C ARG A 16 3.92 -14.59 -30.53
N TYR A 17 2.78 -14.33 -31.11
CA TYR A 17 1.46 -14.79 -30.65
C TYR A 17 0.63 -15.22 -31.84
N CYS A 18 -0.19 -16.23 -31.62
CA CYS A 18 -1.18 -16.64 -32.60
C CYS A 18 -2.22 -15.51 -32.78
N PRO A 19 -2.41 -14.94 -33.99
CA PRO A 19 -3.37 -13.87 -34.22
C PRO A 19 -4.83 -14.33 -34.02
N HIS A 20 -5.06 -15.63 -33.93
CA HIS A 20 -6.40 -16.21 -33.83
C HIS A 20 -6.84 -16.56 -32.41
N CYS A 21 -5.92 -16.95 -31.53
CA CYS A 21 -6.26 -17.36 -30.15
C CYS A 21 -5.40 -16.70 -29.07
N GLY A 22 -4.43 -15.84 -29.44
CA GLY A 22 -3.57 -15.16 -28.49
C GLY A 22 -2.53 -16.05 -27.80
N THR A 23 -2.45 -17.35 -28.12
CA THR A 23 -1.43 -18.25 -27.54
C THR A 23 -0.04 -17.86 -28.04
N PRO A 24 0.98 -17.80 -27.16
CA PRO A 24 2.36 -17.58 -27.59
C PRO A 24 2.82 -18.65 -28.58
N VAL A 25 3.43 -18.24 -29.67
CA VAL A 25 4.05 -19.12 -30.64
C VAL A 25 5.49 -19.34 -30.23
N ASP A 26 5.83 -20.58 -29.95
CA ASP A 26 7.13 -21.13 -29.53
C ASP A 26 8.34 -20.18 -29.58
N GLY A 27 8.48 -19.34 -28.58
CA GLY A 27 9.80 -18.95 -28.07
C GLY A 27 10.15 -19.92 -26.93
N PRO A 28 11.42 -20.07 -26.56
CA PRO A 28 11.76 -20.86 -25.39
C PRO A 28 10.88 -20.41 -24.21
N ALA A 29 10.36 -21.37 -23.44
CA ALA A 29 9.61 -21.07 -22.22
C ALA A 29 10.44 -20.04 -21.41
N PRO A 30 9.81 -19.00 -20.86
CA PRO A 30 10.56 -18.01 -20.09
C PRO A 30 11.30 -18.73 -18.99
N GLU A 31 12.59 -18.49 -18.91
CA GLU A 31 13.41 -19.03 -17.84
C GLU A 31 13.05 -18.29 -16.54
N LEU A 32 12.50 -19.03 -15.60
CA LEU A 32 12.25 -18.50 -14.24
C LEU A 32 13.60 -18.23 -13.58
N LYS A 33 13.80 -16.99 -13.18
CA LYS A 33 14.94 -16.57 -12.37
C LYS A 33 14.48 -16.30 -10.95
N VAL A 34 15.29 -16.73 -10.01
CA VAL A 34 15.10 -16.49 -8.57
C VAL A 34 16.37 -15.85 -8.06
N GLU A 35 16.25 -14.62 -7.57
CA GLU A 35 17.34 -13.93 -6.90
C GLU A 35 17.13 -13.90 -5.40
N GLU A 36 18.14 -14.38 -4.67
CA GLU A 36 18.16 -14.27 -3.21
C GLU A 36 18.63 -12.87 -2.82
N MET A 37 17.83 -12.22 -1.99
CA MET A 37 18.15 -10.92 -1.41
C MET A 37 18.75 -11.11 -0.03
N ASN A 38 19.92 -10.49 0.15
CA ASN A 38 20.59 -10.40 1.45
C ASN A 38 21.32 -9.06 1.49
N VAL A 39 20.66 -8.04 2.01
CA VAL A 39 21.21 -6.67 2.06
C VAL A 39 21.56 -6.35 3.51
N PRO A 40 22.83 -6.10 3.83
CA PRO A 40 23.24 -5.78 5.20
C PRO A 40 22.69 -4.44 5.66
N TYR A 41 22.67 -4.24 6.97
CA TYR A 41 22.38 -2.92 7.54
C TYR A 41 23.44 -1.89 7.09
N PRO A 42 23.03 -0.66 6.76
CA PRO A 42 23.99 0.40 6.51
C PRO A 42 24.76 0.74 7.79
N ASP A 43 25.99 1.21 7.64
CA ASP A 43 26.83 1.66 8.76
C ASP A 43 26.45 3.09 9.20
N THR A 44 25.18 3.26 9.57
CA THR A 44 24.59 4.53 10.00
C THR A 44 23.57 4.25 11.12
N ALA A 45 23.20 5.26 11.88
CA ALA A 45 22.24 5.12 12.98
C ALA A 45 20.81 4.77 12.49
N SER A 46 20.46 5.19 11.27
CA SER A 46 19.17 4.94 10.63
C SER A 46 19.36 4.62 9.15
N ALA A 47 18.32 4.06 8.52
CA ALA A 47 18.31 3.73 7.09
C ALA A 47 17.19 4.47 6.34
N ARG A 48 17.39 4.58 5.02
CA ARG A 48 16.35 5.02 4.07
C ARG A 48 16.17 3.93 3.02
N LEU A 49 15.02 3.27 3.04
CA LEU A 49 14.66 2.23 2.10
C LEU A 49 13.77 2.78 0.99
N GLU A 50 14.18 2.61 -0.25
CA GLU A 50 13.36 2.91 -1.43
C GLU A 50 13.13 1.62 -2.23
N ILE A 51 11.88 1.30 -2.50
CA ILE A 51 11.47 0.15 -3.34
C ILE A 51 10.71 0.69 -4.55
N VAL A 52 11.21 0.41 -5.76
CA VAL A 52 10.57 0.86 -7.01
C VAL A 52 10.27 -0.34 -7.90
N ILE A 53 9.00 -0.68 -8.04
CA ILE A 53 8.49 -1.77 -8.87
C ILE A 53 7.67 -1.18 -10.00
N ARG A 54 8.22 -1.20 -11.21
CA ARG A 54 7.65 -0.52 -12.37
C ARG A 54 6.62 -1.36 -13.12
N SER A 55 6.71 -2.68 -13.00
CA SER A 55 5.83 -3.62 -13.70
C SER A 55 4.68 -4.11 -12.85
N ALA A 56 3.74 -4.80 -13.50
CA ALA A 56 2.78 -5.62 -12.77
C ALA A 56 3.48 -6.70 -11.94
N GLY A 57 3.09 -6.86 -10.68
CA GLY A 57 3.71 -7.85 -9.80
C GLY A 57 2.96 -8.10 -8.52
N ARG A 58 3.39 -9.16 -7.84
CA ARG A 58 2.99 -9.46 -6.47
C ARG A 58 4.11 -9.08 -5.53
N VAL A 59 3.79 -8.35 -4.48
CA VAL A 59 4.76 -7.87 -3.51
C VAL A 59 4.29 -8.27 -2.11
N ASN A 60 5.11 -9.02 -1.41
CA ASN A 60 4.91 -9.35 0.00
C ASN A 60 6.11 -8.82 0.78
N VAL A 61 5.85 -7.97 1.75
CA VAL A 61 6.87 -7.44 2.65
C VAL A 61 6.42 -7.68 4.08
N SER A 62 7.31 -8.20 4.91
CA SER A 62 7.05 -8.40 6.33
C SER A 62 8.28 -8.08 7.16
N GLY A 63 8.12 -8.04 8.47
CA GLY A 63 9.24 -8.08 9.41
C GLY A 63 9.89 -9.46 9.46
N GLY A 64 11.00 -9.60 10.22
CA GLY A 64 11.60 -10.87 10.57
C GLY A 64 12.85 -11.28 9.81
N ALA A 65 13.53 -10.36 9.14
CA ALA A 65 14.93 -10.57 8.75
C ALA A 65 15.79 -10.65 10.02
N LYS A 66 16.73 -11.60 10.06
CA LYS A 66 17.47 -11.90 11.31
C LYS A 66 18.79 -11.14 11.41
N ASP A 67 19.60 -11.28 10.37
CA ASP A 67 21.00 -10.81 10.41
C ASP A 67 21.26 -9.64 9.42
N SER A 68 20.27 -9.33 8.59
CA SER A 68 20.37 -8.34 7.54
C SER A 68 19.22 -7.34 7.58
N PHE A 69 19.38 -6.21 6.92
CA PHE A 69 18.33 -5.21 6.80
C PHE A 69 17.21 -5.69 5.86
N ILE A 70 17.57 -6.40 4.77
CA ILE A 70 16.60 -6.99 3.85
C ILE A 70 17.04 -8.42 3.53
N GLU A 71 16.12 -9.37 3.69
CA GLU A 71 16.25 -10.75 3.24
C GLU A 71 15.06 -11.13 2.38
N GLY A 72 15.21 -12.14 1.53
CA GLY A 72 14.08 -12.68 0.79
C GLY A 72 14.43 -13.16 -0.59
N THR A 73 13.42 -13.22 -1.47
CA THR A 73 13.57 -13.68 -2.85
C THR A 73 12.78 -12.81 -3.81
N ILE A 74 13.34 -12.65 -5.01
CA ILE A 74 12.64 -12.01 -6.14
C ILE A 74 12.61 -13.00 -7.29
N GLU A 75 11.42 -13.38 -7.71
CA GLU A 75 11.15 -14.31 -8.80
C GLU A 75 10.67 -13.54 -10.03
N TYR A 76 11.29 -13.76 -11.18
CA TYR A 76 10.89 -13.10 -12.43
C TYR A 76 11.24 -13.95 -13.65
N ASP A 77 10.57 -13.70 -14.79
CA ASP A 77 10.70 -14.46 -16.03
C ASP A 77 11.16 -13.61 -17.24
N ALA A 78 11.59 -12.39 -16.99
CA ALA A 78 12.06 -11.48 -18.03
C ALA A 78 13.30 -10.71 -17.57
N PRO A 79 14.36 -10.62 -18.37
CA PRO A 79 15.60 -9.91 -17.99
C PRO A 79 15.38 -8.44 -17.62
N GLN A 80 14.36 -7.81 -18.18
CA GLN A 80 13.99 -6.42 -17.87
C GLN A 80 13.48 -6.23 -16.44
N LEU A 81 13.12 -7.33 -15.76
CA LEU A 81 12.62 -7.33 -14.38
C LEU A 81 13.73 -7.56 -13.35
N THR A 82 14.97 -7.79 -13.81
CA THR A 82 16.11 -7.99 -12.91
C THR A 82 16.21 -6.85 -11.91
N PRO A 83 16.12 -7.12 -10.61
CA PRO A 83 16.22 -6.08 -9.59
C PRO A 83 17.65 -5.52 -9.52
N ILE A 84 17.74 -4.24 -9.23
CA ILE A 84 19.01 -3.56 -8.96
C ILE A 84 19.01 -3.16 -7.50
N VAL A 85 20.07 -3.53 -6.78
CA VAL A 85 20.32 -3.11 -5.40
C VAL A 85 21.41 -2.05 -5.40
N GLU A 86 21.07 -0.86 -4.91
CA GLU A 86 22.01 0.25 -4.74
C GLU A 86 22.09 0.58 -3.25
N ALA A 87 23.29 0.60 -2.69
CA ALA A 87 23.54 0.95 -1.29
C ALA A 87 24.58 2.07 -1.20
N HIS A 88 24.18 3.24 -0.72
CA HIS A 88 25.04 4.41 -0.58
C HIS A 88 24.74 5.13 0.75
N GLY A 89 25.68 5.05 1.69
CA GLY A 89 25.52 5.62 3.03
C GLY A 89 24.33 5.00 3.76
N ASP A 90 23.35 5.82 4.14
CA ASP A 90 22.12 5.40 4.79
C ASP A 90 21.02 4.94 3.80
N ARG A 91 21.20 5.17 2.50
CA ARG A 91 20.19 4.90 1.47
C ARG A 91 20.39 3.53 0.84
N ILE A 92 19.35 2.74 0.87
CA ILE A 92 19.23 1.44 0.21
C ILE A 92 18.06 1.49 -0.77
N ARG A 93 18.32 1.16 -2.03
CA ARG A 93 17.33 1.17 -3.11
C ARG A 93 17.24 -0.20 -3.74
N LEU A 94 16.02 -0.75 -3.80
CA LEU A 94 15.67 -1.90 -4.61
C LEU A 94 14.82 -1.41 -5.77
N VAL A 95 15.36 -1.42 -6.98
CA VAL A 95 14.67 -0.82 -8.12
C VAL A 95 14.64 -1.75 -9.32
N GLN A 96 13.54 -1.73 -10.06
CA GLN A 96 13.49 -2.29 -11.40
C GLN A 96 14.02 -1.28 -12.41
N PRO A 97 14.78 -1.72 -13.45
CA PRO A 97 15.34 -0.85 -14.48
C PRO A 97 14.28 0.00 -15.18
N GLU A 98 14.67 1.18 -15.67
CA GLU A 98 13.76 2.10 -16.39
C GLU A 98 13.33 1.59 -17.78
N ARG A 99 14.18 0.78 -18.42
CA ARG A 99 13.93 0.22 -19.77
C ARG A 99 12.96 -0.95 -19.73
N PHE A 100 11.81 -0.72 -19.12
CA PHE A 100 10.82 -1.74 -18.87
C PHE A 100 9.95 -2.07 -20.10
N TRP A 101 9.68 -1.08 -20.96
CA TRP A 101 8.65 -1.21 -21.99
C TRP A 101 9.05 -1.92 -23.28
N ASP A 102 10.35 -2.20 -23.47
CA ASP A 102 10.84 -2.87 -24.65
C ASP A 102 10.65 -4.39 -24.54
N ASN A 103 9.61 -4.91 -25.22
CA ASN A 103 9.36 -6.34 -25.40
C ASN A 103 8.89 -7.14 -24.17
N ILE A 104 8.11 -6.55 -23.26
CA ILE A 104 7.54 -7.30 -22.16
C ILE A 104 6.30 -8.07 -22.61
N ARG A 105 6.21 -9.32 -22.13
CA ARG A 105 5.03 -10.17 -22.27
C ARG A 105 3.82 -9.50 -21.59
N THR A 106 2.62 -9.84 -22.06
CA THR A 106 1.36 -9.30 -21.53
C THR A 106 1.10 -9.63 -20.05
N ASN A 107 1.80 -10.63 -19.49
CA ASN A 107 1.68 -11.01 -18.07
C ASN A 107 2.99 -11.65 -17.58
N PRO A 108 4.04 -10.85 -17.34
CA PRO A 108 5.30 -11.37 -16.83
C PRO A 108 5.16 -11.83 -15.37
N LEU A 109 5.88 -12.89 -15.01
CA LEU A 109 6.04 -13.24 -13.61
C LEU A 109 6.95 -12.21 -12.95
N ASN A 110 6.49 -11.62 -11.89
CA ASN A 110 7.24 -10.68 -11.07
C ASN A 110 6.73 -10.76 -9.63
N LYS A 111 7.46 -11.44 -8.78
CA LYS A 111 7.07 -11.70 -7.40
C LYS A 111 8.20 -11.35 -6.46
N TRP A 112 7.91 -10.53 -5.46
CA TRP A 112 8.82 -10.06 -4.45
C TRP A 112 8.36 -10.53 -3.08
N ASP A 113 9.15 -11.35 -2.44
CA ASP A 113 8.92 -11.83 -1.07
C ASP A 113 10.08 -11.35 -0.21
N LEU A 114 9.89 -10.25 0.52
CA LEU A 114 10.92 -9.58 1.30
C LEU A 114 10.61 -9.60 2.79
N ARG A 115 11.65 -9.79 3.58
CA ARG A 115 11.64 -9.61 5.03
C ARG A 115 12.57 -8.47 5.40
N LEU A 116 12.08 -7.58 6.24
CA LEU A 116 12.83 -6.43 6.74
C LEU A 116 13.30 -6.69 8.18
N GLY A 117 14.47 -6.19 8.49
CA GLY A 117 15.02 -6.26 9.83
C GLY A 117 14.59 -5.08 10.70
N ASP A 118 14.56 -5.30 11.99
CA ASP A 118 14.14 -4.35 13.01
C ASP A 118 15.32 -3.75 13.83
N GLY A 119 16.55 -4.04 13.41
CA GLY A 119 17.76 -3.63 14.14
C GLY A 119 18.07 -2.14 14.13
N LYS A 120 17.44 -1.35 13.26
CA LYS A 120 17.66 0.12 13.16
C LYS A 120 16.39 0.81 12.70
N PRO A 121 16.13 2.06 13.16
CA PRO A 121 15.07 2.89 12.62
C PRO A 121 15.27 3.18 11.13
N PHE A 122 14.17 3.22 10.36
CA PHE A 122 14.25 3.54 8.94
C PHE A 122 13.02 4.26 8.40
N SER A 123 13.22 5.05 7.35
CA SER A 123 12.14 5.54 6.49
C SER A 123 11.94 4.62 5.29
N MET A 124 10.71 4.48 4.83
CA MET A 124 10.34 3.59 3.73
C MET A 124 9.55 4.34 2.65
N ASP A 125 10.06 4.36 1.43
CA ASP A 125 9.40 4.93 0.24
C ASP A 125 9.20 3.82 -0.79
N VAL A 126 7.93 3.55 -1.12
CA VAL A 126 7.54 2.48 -2.05
C VAL A 126 6.80 3.07 -3.23
N LYS A 127 7.24 2.76 -4.44
CA LYS A 127 6.59 3.15 -5.69
C LYS A 127 6.29 1.92 -6.53
N CYS A 128 5.01 1.65 -6.72
CA CYS A 128 4.54 0.51 -7.52
C CYS A 128 3.68 1.00 -8.71
N GLY A 129 3.98 0.53 -9.91
CA GLY A 129 3.15 0.82 -11.07
C GLY A 129 1.80 0.11 -10.99
N VAL A 130 1.81 -1.21 -11.15
CA VAL A 130 0.64 -2.10 -10.98
C VAL A 130 1.00 -3.17 -9.97
N SER A 131 0.26 -3.28 -8.87
CA SER A 131 0.65 -4.25 -7.83
C SER A 131 -0.51 -4.87 -7.09
N MET A 132 -0.30 -6.12 -6.68
CA MET A 132 -1.02 -6.75 -5.57
C MET A 132 -0.04 -6.85 -4.41
N GLY A 133 -0.19 -5.97 -3.42
CA GLY A 133 0.75 -5.85 -2.30
C GLY A 133 0.18 -6.34 -0.98
N ARG A 134 1.00 -7.06 -0.22
CA ARG A 134 0.78 -7.36 1.19
C ARG A 134 1.97 -6.83 1.99
N TRP A 135 1.69 -5.93 2.91
CA TRP A 135 2.67 -5.20 3.69
C TRP A 135 2.38 -5.43 5.17
N ASP A 136 3.05 -6.40 5.78
CA ASP A 136 2.99 -6.61 7.22
C ASP A 136 4.13 -5.85 7.89
N LEU A 137 3.81 -4.67 8.39
CA LEU A 137 4.77 -3.69 8.89
C LEU A 137 4.74 -3.58 10.43
N GLY A 138 4.00 -4.47 11.10
CA GLY A 138 3.92 -4.49 12.55
C GLY A 138 5.29 -4.75 13.20
N GLY A 139 5.61 -3.99 14.27
CA GLY A 139 6.86 -4.13 15.03
C GLY A 139 8.11 -3.60 14.36
N LEU A 140 8.05 -3.18 13.10
CA LEU A 140 9.18 -2.57 12.41
C LEU A 140 9.39 -1.11 12.88
N PRO A 141 10.64 -0.68 13.11
CA PRO A 141 10.97 0.67 13.59
C PRO A 141 10.91 1.71 12.46
N ILE A 142 9.72 1.94 11.92
CA ILE A 142 9.49 2.83 10.77
C ILE A 142 9.27 4.25 11.26
N THR A 143 10.08 5.20 10.81
CA THR A 143 9.98 6.62 11.15
C THR A 143 9.18 7.46 10.16
N SER A 144 9.10 7.01 8.89
CA SER A 144 8.25 7.59 7.85
C SER A 144 7.89 6.53 6.83
N LEU A 145 6.63 6.50 6.39
CA LEU A 145 6.14 5.55 5.38
C LEU A 145 5.43 6.30 4.25
N GLN A 146 5.88 6.08 3.04
CA GLN A 146 5.22 6.50 1.81
C GLN A 146 4.99 5.30 0.91
N LEU A 147 3.74 5.06 0.51
CA LEU A 147 3.37 4.00 -0.42
C LEU A 147 2.53 4.60 -1.55
N GLU A 148 3.11 4.64 -2.74
CA GLU A 148 2.49 5.12 -3.96
C GLU A 148 2.25 3.97 -4.93
N ALA A 149 1.02 3.82 -5.41
CA ALA A 149 0.67 2.81 -6.38
C ALA A 149 -0.21 3.39 -7.50
N GLY A 150 0.07 3.02 -8.74
CA GLY A 150 -0.73 3.45 -9.88
C GLY A 150 -2.08 2.73 -9.90
N VAL A 151 -2.08 1.45 -10.20
CA VAL A 151 -3.27 0.56 -10.11
C VAL A 151 -2.96 -0.57 -9.14
N SER A 152 -3.75 -0.72 -8.07
CA SER A 152 -3.33 -1.64 -7.03
C SER A 152 -4.46 -2.18 -6.16
N ASN A 153 -4.19 -3.39 -5.62
CA ASN A 153 -4.90 -3.91 -4.48
C ASN A 153 -3.86 -4.13 -3.37
N ASN A 154 -3.79 -3.19 -2.43
CA ASN A 154 -2.83 -3.24 -1.34
C ASN A 154 -3.51 -3.47 0.01
N VAL A 155 -2.95 -4.41 0.78
CA VAL A 155 -3.29 -4.64 2.18
C VAL A 155 -2.06 -4.33 3.03
N VAL A 156 -2.20 -3.37 3.93
CA VAL A 156 -1.16 -2.99 4.90
C VAL A 156 -1.65 -3.38 6.30
N THR A 157 -0.83 -4.06 7.06
CA THR A 157 -1.16 -4.48 8.43
C THR A 157 -0.10 -4.02 9.42
N PHE A 158 -0.58 -3.60 10.59
CA PHE A 158 0.26 -3.31 11.75
C PHE A 158 -0.23 -4.20 12.90
N GLU A 159 0.17 -5.49 12.90
CA GLU A 159 -0.27 -6.45 13.92
C GLU A 159 0.34 -6.16 15.30
N SER A 160 1.52 -5.57 15.34
CA SER A 160 2.21 -5.16 16.56
C SER A 160 2.66 -3.71 16.48
N SER A 161 2.89 -3.10 17.65
CA SER A 161 3.20 -1.67 17.74
C SER A 161 4.57 -1.35 17.16
N ASN A 162 4.63 -0.32 16.33
CA ASN A 162 5.87 0.31 15.90
C ASN A 162 6.59 0.90 17.14
N PRO A 163 7.85 0.54 17.39
CA PRO A 163 8.60 1.08 18.51
C PRO A 163 9.00 2.55 18.33
N GLU A 164 8.99 3.04 17.09
CA GLU A 164 9.34 4.42 16.75
C GLU A 164 8.08 5.29 16.57
N SER A 165 8.26 6.59 16.64
CA SER A 165 7.24 7.55 16.23
C SER A 165 7.21 7.64 14.70
N LEU A 166 6.08 7.26 14.10
CA LEU A 166 5.86 7.41 12.66
C LEU A 166 5.37 8.83 12.37
N GLU A 167 6.28 9.72 12.02
CA GLU A 167 5.99 11.13 11.81
C GLU A 167 5.04 11.40 10.66
N GLY A 168 5.15 10.62 9.58
CA GLY A 168 4.30 10.72 8.40
C GLY A 168 3.98 9.38 7.79
N LEU A 169 2.68 9.13 7.58
CA LEU A 169 2.17 7.98 6.84
C LEU A 169 1.42 8.49 5.60
N ARG A 170 1.94 8.22 4.42
CA ARG A 170 1.30 8.61 3.16
C ARG A 170 0.96 7.38 2.32
N LEU A 171 -0.31 7.28 1.93
CA LEU A 171 -0.80 6.25 1.02
C LEU A 171 -1.42 6.93 -0.20
N SER A 172 -1.00 6.54 -1.39
CA SER A 172 -1.52 7.10 -2.64
C SER A 172 -1.82 5.98 -3.63
N ALA A 173 -3.05 5.95 -4.14
CA ALA A 173 -3.47 4.98 -5.14
C ALA A 173 -4.23 5.67 -6.28
N GLY A 174 -3.77 5.50 -7.53
CA GLY A 174 -4.47 6.04 -8.69
C GLY A 174 -5.82 5.37 -8.91
N ALA A 175 -5.85 4.04 -8.95
CA ALA A 175 -7.07 3.23 -9.02
C ALA A 175 -6.88 1.91 -8.25
N GLY A 176 -7.99 1.38 -7.70
CA GLY A 176 -8.01 0.10 -6.98
C GLY A 176 -8.34 0.23 -5.50
N ASP A 177 -8.06 -0.83 -4.76
CA ASP A 177 -8.46 -0.94 -3.37
C ASP A 177 -7.26 -0.85 -2.43
N VAL A 178 -7.41 -0.08 -1.35
CA VAL A 178 -6.44 0.02 -0.26
C VAL A 178 -7.12 -0.37 1.05
N GLU A 179 -6.56 -1.35 1.73
CA GLU A 179 -7.00 -1.77 3.06
C GLU A 179 -5.86 -1.64 4.04
N VAL A 180 -6.06 -0.93 5.15
CA VAL A 180 -5.07 -0.80 6.22
C VAL A 180 -5.69 -1.23 7.54
N LYS A 181 -5.01 -2.12 8.26
CA LYS A 181 -5.45 -2.71 9.51
C LYS A 181 -4.51 -2.39 10.66
N GLY A 182 -5.08 -2.17 11.84
CA GLY A 182 -4.32 -1.93 13.06
C GLY A 182 -3.56 -0.60 13.05
N LEU A 183 -4.12 0.44 12.43
CA LEU A 183 -3.45 1.73 12.19
C LEU A 183 -2.87 2.36 13.45
N LEU A 184 -3.51 2.23 14.61
CA LEU A 184 -2.98 2.81 15.84
C LEU A 184 -1.68 2.14 16.30
N ASN A 185 -1.44 0.89 15.91
CA ASN A 185 -0.16 0.23 16.15
C ASN A 185 0.98 0.82 15.32
N SER A 186 0.69 1.51 14.21
CA SER A 186 1.75 2.16 13.44
C SER A 186 2.41 3.34 14.16
N ASN A 187 1.80 3.82 15.24
CA ASN A 187 2.28 4.97 16.03
C ASN A 187 2.41 6.27 15.22
N PHE A 188 1.49 6.47 14.26
CA PHE A 188 1.52 7.65 13.39
C PHE A 188 1.05 8.91 14.11
N HIS A 189 1.61 10.05 13.71
CA HIS A 189 1.13 11.37 14.10
C HIS A 189 0.25 11.99 13.02
N ARG A 190 0.70 11.92 11.76
CA ARG A 190 -0.04 12.43 10.61
C ARG A 190 -0.16 11.36 9.54
N MET A 191 -1.36 11.22 9.02
CA MET A 191 -1.65 10.31 7.92
C MET A 191 -2.32 11.05 6.78
N LYS A 192 -1.85 10.79 5.57
CA LYS A 192 -2.50 11.29 4.35
C LYS A 192 -2.82 10.14 3.42
N VAL A 193 -4.07 10.09 2.96
CA VAL A 193 -4.54 9.11 1.98
C VAL A 193 -5.04 9.85 0.75
N GLU A 194 -4.51 9.52 -0.42
CA GLU A 194 -4.93 10.09 -1.70
C GLU A 194 -5.41 8.97 -2.62
N GLY A 195 -6.70 8.96 -2.95
CA GLY A 195 -7.31 7.98 -3.83
C GLY A 195 -7.87 8.62 -5.11
N GLY A 196 -7.64 8.00 -6.26
CA GLY A 196 -8.33 8.39 -7.51
C GLY A 196 -9.72 7.77 -7.60
N VAL A 197 -9.77 6.47 -7.90
CA VAL A 197 -11.00 5.69 -8.04
C VAL A 197 -10.85 4.34 -7.34
N GLY A 198 -11.74 3.99 -6.41
CA GLY A 198 -11.69 2.69 -5.72
C GLY A 198 -12.25 2.68 -4.32
N ALA A 199 -11.91 1.61 -3.57
CA ALA A 199 -12.30 1.46 -2.19
C ALA A 199 -11.13 1.67 -1.22
N VAL A 200 -11.36 2.44 -0.17
CA VAL A 200 -10.40 2.65 0.92
C VAL A 200 -11.01 2.15 2.21
N LYS A 201 -10.33 1.22 2.88
CA LYS A 201 -10.73 0.68 4.19
C LYS A 201 -9.63 0.98 5.19
N LEU A 202 -9.93 1.77 6.18
CA LEU A 202 -9.01 2.13 7.25
C LEU A 202 -9.56 1.65 8.59
N ASP A 203 -8.76 0.87 9.29
CA ASP A 203 -9.08 0.32 10.60
C ASP A 203 -8.14 0.93 11.65
N PHE A 204 -8.68 1.85 12.45
CA PHE A 204 -8.02 2.53 13.55
C PHE A 204 -8.23 1.75 14.86
N THR A 205 -7.82 0.49 14.85
CA THR A 205 -7.67 -0.33 16.05
C THR A 205 -6.19 -0.48 16.40
N GLY A 206 -5.90 -0.95 17.62
CA GLY A 206 -4.53 -1.20 18.09
C GLY A 206 -4.30 -0.63 19.48
N LYS A 207 -3.14 -0.03 19.71
CA LYS A 207 -2.80 0.60 21.00
C LYS A 207 -3.64 1.85 21.26
N GLU A 208 -3.70 2.27 22.51
CA GLU A 208 -4.29 3.56 22.89
C GLU A 208 -3.50 4.73 22.29
N LEU A 209 -4.20 5.84 22.04
CA LEU A 209 -3.56 7.07 21.61
C LEU A 209 -2.77 7.69 22.76
N ASP A 210 -1.50 7.99 22.53
CA ASP A 210 -0.63 8.72 23.45
C ASP A 210 -0.54 10.24 23.10
N ARG A 211 -1.03 10.60 21.91
CA ARG A 211 -1.08 11.98 21.37
C ARG A 211 -2.18 12.09 20.32
N ASP A 212 -2.54 13.30 19.96
CA ASP A 212 -3.47 13.55 18.86
C ASP A 212 -2.95 12.97 17.55
N ALA A 213 -3.85 12.33 16.81
CA ALA A 213 -3.58 11.77 15.50
C ALA A 213 -4.47 12.44 14.43
N ILE A 214 -3.85 12.90 13.34
CA ILE A 214 -4.52 13.64 12.27
C ILE A 214 -4.48 12.82 10.99
N VAL A 215 -5.64 12.66 10.37
CA VAL A 215 -5.83 11.92 9.13
C VAL A 215 -6.51 12.79 8.08
N GLU A 216 -5.88 12.97 6.95
CA GLU A 216 -6.44 13.65 5.79
C GLU A 216 -6.69 12.63 4.68
N ILE A 217 -7.93 12.54 4.19
CA ILE A 217 -8.32 11.64 3.13
C ILE A 217 -8.84 12.46 1.95
N GLY A 218 -8.12 12.44 0.83
CA GLY A 218 -8.53 13.03 -0.43
C GLY A 218 -8.93 11.95 -1.43
N GLY A 219 -10.06 12.11 -2.13
CA GLY A 219 -10.45 11.14 -3.13
C GLY A 219 -11.36 11.67 -4.22
N GLY A 220 -11.29 11.02 -5.41
CA GLY A 220 -12.16 11.32 -6.54
C GLY A 220 -13.51 10.65 -6.41
N VAL A 221 -13.59 9.39 -6.81
CA VAL A 221 -14.82 8.58 -6.82
C VAL A 221 -14.59 7.25 -6.10
N GLY A 222 -15.39 6.95 -5.07
CA GLY A 222 -15.16 5.69 -4.37
C GLY A 222 -16.01 5.44 -3.14
N SER A 223 -15.64 4.38 -2.43
CA SER A 223 -16.23 4.02 -1.15
C SER A 223 -15.16 4.01 -0.06
N TYR A 224 -15.43 4.72 1.03
CA TYR A 224 -14.53 4.80 2.19
C TYR A 224 -15.18 4.13 3.38
N ARG A 225 -14.48 3.18 3.99
CA ARG A 225 -14.88 2.55 5.24
C ARG A 225 -13.87 2.88 6.32
N ILE A 226 -14.33 3.57 7.35
CA ILE A 226 -13.54 3.97 8.50
C ILE A 226 -14.06 3.20 9.72
N ALA A 227 -13.24 2.33 10.28
CA ALA A 227 -13.52 1.63 11.52
C ALA A 227 -12.61 2.18 12.62
N VAL A 228 -13.17 2.46 13.80
CA VAL A 228 -12.44 3.03 14.94
C VAL A 228 -12.69 2.17 16.16
N GLY A 229 -11.68 1.94 16.99
CA GLY A 229 -11.84 1.24 18.26
C GLY A 229 -12.85 1.94 19.17
N GLU A 230 -13.73 1.20 19.88
CA GLU A 230 -14.80 1.77 20.72
C GLU A 230 -14.26 2.79 21.75
N ALA A 231 -13.09 2.53 22.31
CA ALA A 231 -12.46 3.40 23.32
C ALA A 231 -11.67 4.58 22.73
N VAL A 232 -11.52 4.67 21.40
CA VAL A 232 -10.71 5.71 20.74
C VAL A 232 -11.58 6.95 20.50
N PRO A 233 -11.28 8.10 21.13
CA PRO A 233 -12.01 9.34 20.88
C PRO A 233 -11.80 9.80 19.44
N ALA A 234 -12.86 9.84 18.62
CA ALA A 234 -12.74 10.15 17.21
C ALA A 234 -13.76 11.18 16.73
N ARG A 235 -13.26 12.13 15.93
CA ARG A 235 -14.06 13.08 15.16
C ARG A 235 -13.78 12.93 13.68
N VAL A 236 -14.84 12.81 12.89
CA VAL A 236 -14.76 12.66 11.44
C VAL A 236 -15.53 13.79 10.77
N ARG A 237 -14.85 14.53 9.90
CA ARG A 237 -15.47 15.52 9.03
C ARG A 237 -15.48 15.00 7.60
N VAL A 238 -16.65 15.07 6.96
CA VAL A 238 -16.82 14.65 5.57
C VAL A 238 -17.28 15.84 4.74
N GLU A 239 -16.60 16.10 3.65
CA GLU A 239 -16.93 17.12 2.65
C GLU A 239 -17.04 16.49 1.25
N GLY A 240 -18.00 16.96 0.44
CA GLY A 240 -18.22 16.52 -0.94
C GLY A 240 -19.59 15.88 -1.19
N LEU A 241 -19.79 15.31 -2.37
CA LEU A 241 -21.01 14.63 -2.79
C LEU A 241 -21.03 13.17 -2.30
N ALA A 242 -21.06 12.98 -1.00
CA ALA A 242 -20.99 11.68 -0.37
C ALA A 242 -22.26 11.34 0.40
N SER A 243 -22.73 10.09 0.27
CA SER A 243 -23.65 9.50 1.22
C SER A 243 -22.86 9.02 2.45
N VAL A 244 -23.26 9.43 3.65
CA VAL A 244 -22.60 8.99 4.87
C VAL A 244 -23.52 8.08 5.66
N SER A 245 -23.05 6.86 5.95
CA SER A 245 -23.69 5.90 6.84
C SER A 245 -22.86 5.79 8.12
N ALA A 246 -23.42 6.30 9.22
CA ALA A 246 -22.83 6.20 10.55
C ALA A 246 -23.48 5.05 11.30
N ILE A 247 -22.69 4.07 11.66
CA ILE A 247 -23.11 2.87 12.40
C ILE A 247 -22.19 2.67 13.61
N GLY A 248 -22.61 1.87 14.57
CA GLY A 248 -21.74 1.47 15.67
C GLY A 248 -21.29 2.63 16.58
N GLY A 249 -22.14 3.58 16.95
CA GLY A 249 -21.78 4.61 17.95
C GLY A 249 -21.37 5.97 17.40
N PHE A 250 -21.16 6.12 16.09
CA PHE A 250 -20.99 7.44 15.49
C PHE A 250 -22.31 8.19 15.37
N ARG A 251 -22.31 9.46 15.77
CA ARG A 251 -23.46 10.36 15.71
C ARG A 251 -23.13 11.61 14.93
N LYS A 252 -24.09 12.08 14.12
CA LYS A 252 -23.95 13.34 13.39
C LYS A 252 -24.14 14.53 14.33
N MET A 253 -23.16 15.41 14.33
CA MET A 253 -23.23 16.67 15.07
C MET A 253 -24.11 17.67 14.31
N HIS A 254 -25.12 18.21 15.00
CA HIS A 254 -25.99 19.24 14.45
C HIS A 254 -25.27 20.60 14.44
N ARG A 255 -24.64 20.95 13.30
CA ARG A 255 -24.27 22.34 13.01
C ARG A 255 -25.18 22.87 11.90
N GLY A 256 -25.94 23.93 12.18
CA GLY A 256 -26.83 24.57 11.20
C GLY A 256 -26.04 25.07 9.99
N GLY A 257 -26.48 24.71 8.77
CA GLY A 257 -25.95 25.18 7.49
C GLY A 257 -26.09 24.13 6.40
N PHE A 258 -26.36 24.57 5.17
CA PHE A 258 -26.40 23.74 3.97
C PHE A 258 -24.96 23.41 3.51
N ARG A 259 -24.24 22.52 4.19
CA ARG A 259 -23.02 21.93 3.64
C ARG A 259 -23.29 20.49 3.25
N LEU A 260 -22.90 20.11 2.03
CA LEU A 260 -22.84 18.71 1.60
C LEU A 260 -21.76 18.00 2.43
N GLY A 261 -22.17 16.97 3.20
CA GLY A 261 -21.31 16.27 4.13
C GLY A 261 -21.79 16.38 5.59
N GLY A 262 -20.88 16.35 6.52
CA GLY A 262 -21.21 16.43 7.95
C GLY A 262 -20.00 16.22 8.86
N GLU A 263 -20.21 16.52 10.13
CA GLU A 263 -19.29 16.24 11.22
C GLU A 263 -19.90 15.14 12.09
N TYR A 264 -19.09 14.15 12.45
CA TYR A 264 -19.50 12.98 13.21
C TYR A 264 -18.52 12.75 14.35
N THR A 265 -19.03 12.38 15.51
CA THR A 265 -18.23 11.98 16.68
C THR A 265 -18.72 10.63 17.18
N ASN A 266 -17.83 9.86 17.80
CA ASN A 266 -18.23 8.67 18.54
C ASN A 266 -18.45 8.99 20.03
N GLU A 267 -18.96 8.01 20.79
CA GLU A 267 -19.28 8.19 22.22
C GLU A 267 -18.02 8.51 23.05
N ALA A 268 -16.88 7.92 22.70
CA ALA A 268 -15.60 8.18 23.39
C ALA A 268 -15.14 9.65 23.24
N TYR A 269 -15.46 10.31 22.14
CA TYR A 269 -15.09 11.69 21.89
C TYR A 269 -15.83 12.68 22.81
N GLU A 270 -17.09 12.43 23.09
CA GLU A 270 -17.94 13.35 23.87
C GLU A 270 -17.46 13.52 25.32
N GLY A 271 -16.76 12.55 25.87
CA GLY A 271 -16.24 12.56 27.24
C GLY A 271 -14.71 12.75 27.34
N SER A 272 -14.02 12.86 26.21
CA SER A 272 -12.55 12.84 26.19
C SER A 272 -11.94 14.12 26.72
N GLN A 273 -10.95 13.96 27.59
CA GLN A 273 -10.00 14.99 28.05
C GLN A 273 -8.58 14.69 27.57
N GLY A 274 -8.38 13.58 26.85
CA GLY A 274 -7.11 13.08 26.36
C GLY A 274 -6.97 13.22 24.84
N PRO A 275 -5.99 12.52 24.28
CA PRO A 275 -5.71 12.53 22.84
C PRO A 275 -6.91 12.11 21.99
N THR A 276 -7.02 12.68 20.80
CA THR A 276 -8.12 12.44 19.87
C THR A 276 -7.63 12.04 18.48
N LEU A 277 -8.46 11.27 17.77
CA LEU A 277 -8.30 10.96 16.37
C LEU A 277 -9.17 11.88 15.52
N GLU A 278 -8.54 12.74 14.75
CA GLU A 278 -9.20 13.68 13.85
C GLU A 278 -9.09 13.19 12.41
N ILE A 279 -10.22 12.99 11.72
CA ILE A 279 -10.27 12.49 10.34
C ILE A 279 -11.04 13.49 9.47
N ASP A 280 -10.34 14.07 8.50
CA ASP A 280 -10.93 14.95 7.49
C ASP A 280 -10.99 14.21 6.15
N ILE A 281 -12.22 14.01 5.63
CA ILE A 281 -12.48 13.32 4.36
C ILE A 281 -13.01 14.31 3.34
N SER A 282 -12.29 14.51 2.26
CA SER A 282 -12.70 15.31 1.11
C SER A 282 -12.80 14.43 -0.12
N MET A 283 -14.00 14.28 -0.68
CA MET A 283 -14.23 13.41 -1.83
C MET A 283 -15.14 14.03 -2.87
N GLY A 284 -14.93 13.65 -4.15
CA GLY A 284 -15.80 14.09 -5.24
C GLY A 284 -17.19 13.47 -5.15
N VAL A 285 -17.30 12.17 -5.38
CA VAL A 285 -18.57 11.41 -5.37
C VAL A 285 -18.38 10.05 -4.73
N GLY A 286 -19.32 9.62 -3.87
CA GLY A 286 -19.27 8.25 -3.36
C GLY A 286 -19.99 8.02 -2.04
N SER A 287 -19.44 7.11 -1.24
CA SER A 287 -20.01 6.73 0.07
C SER A 287 -18.95 6.67 1.15
N VAL A 288 -19.32 7.07 2.36
CA VAL A 288 -18.50 6.92 3.55
C VAL A 288 -19.28 6.10 4.58
N THR A 289 -18.68 5.04 5.09
CA THR A 289 -19.21 4.25 6.20
C THR A 289 -18.33 4.46 7.42
N LEU A 290 -18.91 4.94 8.51
CA LEU A 290 -18.25 5.11 9.80
C LEU A 290 -18.76 4.02 10.75
N ASP A 291 -17.85 3.31 11.42
CA ASP A 291 -18.15 2.17 12.28
C ASP A 291 -17.27 2.19 13.53
N THR A 292 -17.77 1.71 14.68
CA THR A 292 -16.94 1.44 15.86
C THR A 292 -16.83 -0.06 16.08
N ARG A 293 -15.69 -0.54 16.58
CA ARG A 293 -15.39 -1.95 16.79
C ARG A 293 -14.65 -2.19 18.10
#